data_6d93d4fbf235a90443f1022fd8ee364a
#
_entry.id   6d93d4fbf235a90443f1022fd8ee364a
#
_cell.length_a   1.000
_cell.length_b   1.000
_cell.length_c   1.000
_cell.angle_alpha   90.00
_cell.angle_beta   90.00
_cell.angle_gamma   90.00
#
_symmetry.space_group_name_H-M   'P 1'
#
loop_
_entity.id
_entity.type
_entity.pdbx_description
1 polymer ?
#
loop_
_entity_poly.entity_id
_entity_poly.type
_entity_poly.pdbx_seq_one_letter_code
_entity_poly.pdbx_strand_id
1 'polypeptide(L)'
;MMNESYFSYKDIYIEDGRKVLEVNMLPEKYCNFDCVFCPIGRSQHKTDVQRSFPGTDNSIVELENNINALNPDLIFINSKGEALLNDRIDDIIDLIKANGKAVRLFTNGYLLGRSEYMKIANRCDEVVGELKVLSEEDFQRLQRPIEGYTLAEYISNMAAFRRQYAGRFIFEITIIKGCSDGPGSIEKLKDIIREISPDKIIVAKINDKRFEKKFSITDERLEEISRALLDI
;
A
#
# COMPACT_ATOMS: atom_id res chain seq x y z
N MET A 1 -28.26 18.39 -3.67
CA MET A 1 -27.59 17.60 -4.74
C MET A 1 -27.05 16.36 -4.08
N MET A 2 -27.48 15.17 -4.50
CA MET A 2 -26.83 13.92 -4.03
C MET A 2 -25.42 13.91 -4.59
N ASN A 3 -24.40 13.83 -3.72
CA ASN A 3 -23.03 13.70 -4.15
C ASN A 3 -22.87 12.35 -4.86
N GLU A 4 -22.32 12.35 -6.07
CA GLU A 4 -22.07 11.11 -6.83
C GLU A 4 -21.08 10.21 -6.09
N SER A 5 -21.20 8.89 -6.31
CA SER A 5 -20.17 7.93 -5.87
C SER A 5 -18.84 8.23 -6.55
N TYR A 6 -17.74 8.00 -5.84
CA TYR A 6 -16.40 8.24 -6.37
C TYR A 6 -15.46 7.04 -6.25
N PHE A 7 -15.91 5.93 -5.64
CA PHE A 7 -15.08 4.74 -5.64
C PHE A 7 -14.86 4.27 -7.07
N SER A 8 -13.70 3.70 -7.32
CA SER A 8 -13.39 3.12 -8.62
C SER A 8 -12.82 1.72 -8.42
N TYR A 9 -13.14 0.84 -9.34
CA TYR A 9 -12.88 -0.59 -9.24
C TYR A 9 -12.03 -1.04 -10.41
N LYS A 10 -11.18 -2.04 -10.19
CA LYS A 10 -10.59 -2.83 -11.28
C LYS A 10 -11.49 -4.03 -11.59
N ASP A 11 -11.34 -4.57 -12.80
CA ASP A 11 -11.98 -5.83 -13.14
C ASP A 11 -11.56 -6.92 -12.16
N ILE A 12 -12.47 -7.83 -11.86
CA ILE A 12 -12.18 -8.98 -11.02
C ILE A 12 -11.07 -9.83 -11.65
N TYR A 13 -10.12 -10.23 -10.82
CA TYR A 13 -9.06 -11.16 -11.21
C TYR A 13 -8.93 -12.31 -10.20
N ILE A 14 -8.21 -13.36 -10.56
CA ILE A 14 -7.92 -14.50 -9.70
C ILE A 14 -6.48 -14.40 -9.20
N GLU A 15 -6.31 -14.43 -7.89
CA GLU A 15 -5.01 -14.49 -7.21
C GLU A 15 -5.03 -15.60 -6.15
N ASP A 16 -4.08 -16.52 -6.23
CA ASP A 16 -3.98 -17.68 -5.31
C ASP A 16 -5.32 -18.44 -5.17
N GLY A 17 -6.09 -18.57 -6.27
CA GLY A 17 -7.40 -19.23 -6.32
C GLY A 17 -8.58 -18.42 -5.77
N ARG A 18 -8.36 -17.19 -5.31
CA ARG A 18 -9.39 -16.28 -4.78
C ARG A 18 -9.81 -15.26 -5.83
N LYS A 19 -11.09 -14.97 -5.88
CA LYS A 19 -11.67 -13.85 -6.62
C LYS A 19 -11.37 -12.54 -5.89
N VAL A 20 -10.61 -11.63 -6.49
CA VAL A 20 -10.23 -10.35 -5.91
C VAL A 20 -10.94 -9.20 -6.61
N LEU A 21 -11.60 -8.34 -5.84
CA LEU A 21 -12.10 -7.03 -6.28
C LEU A 21 -11.21 -5.94 -5.69
N GLU A 22 -10.47 -5.25 -6.53
CA GLU A 22 -9.66 -4.11 -6.10
C GLU A 22 -10.49 -2.83 -6.14
N VAL A 23 -10.49 -2.08 -5.04
CA VAL A 23 -11.21 -0.82 -4.88
C VAL A 23 -10.29 0.32 -4.49
N ASN A 24 -10.42 1.45 -5.19
CA ASN A 24 -9.90 2.73 -4.78
C ASN A 24 -11.01 3.52 -4.07
N MET A 25 -10.72 3.97 -2.85
CA MET A 25 -11.68 4.68 -1.99
C MET A 25 -11.29 6.15 -1.74
N LEU A 26 -10.50 6.74 -2.63
CA LEU A 26 -10.14 8.16 -2.58
C LEU A 26 -10.51 8.84 -3.91
N PRO A 27 -11.23 9.98 -3.92
CA PRO A 27 -11.61 10.66 -5.16
C PRO A 27 -10.40 11.29 -5.87
N GLU A 28 -9.40 11.68 -5.11
CA GLU A 28 -8.17 12.35 -5.56
C GLU A 28 -6.95 11.78 -4.85
N LYS A 29 -5.74 12.16 -5.28
CA LYS A 29 -4.54 11.79 -4.55
C LYS A 29 -4.50 12.50 -3.19
N TYR A 30 -4.63 11.70 -2.14
CA TYR A 30 -4.56 12.13 -0.75
C TYR A 30 -3.58 11.21 0.00
N CYS A 31 -2.42 11.74 0.39
CA CYS A 31 -1.30 10.91 0.86
C CYS A 31 -0.34 11.72 1.74
N ASN A 32 0.34 11.03 2.64
CA ASN A 32 1.44 11.57 3.45
C ASN A 32 2.78 11.60 2.69
N PHE A 33 2.83 11.03 1.45
CA PHE A 33 3.98 11.06 0.54
C PHE A 33 3.63 11.75 -0.79
N ASP A 34 4.66 12.29 -1.47
CA ASP A 34 4.55 12.81 -2.84
C ASP A 34 5.64 12.21 -3.73
N CYS A 35 5.64 10.88 -3.84
CA CYS A 35 6.66 10.13 -4.58
C CYS A 35 6.78 10.61 -6.03
N VAL A 36 8.03 10.81 -6.50
CA VAL A 36 8.31 11.31 -7.86
C VAL A 36 7.91 10.35 -8.98
N PHE A 37 7.79 9.07 -8.65
CA PHE A 37 7.40 7.98 -9.56
C PHE A 37 5.97 7.47 -9.29
N CYS A 38 5.14 8.24 -8.60
CA CYS A 38 3.77 7.82 -8.29
C CYS A 38 2.91 7.77 -9.57
N PRO A 39 2.25 6.63 -9.86
CA PRO A 39 1.41 6.51 -11.05
C PRO A 39 0.17 7.43 -11.00
N ILE A 40 -0.24 7.85 -9.82
CA ILE A 40 -1.37 8.77 -9.63
C ILE A 40 -0.96 10.22 -9.94
N GLY A 41 0.36 10.52 -9.99
CA GLY A 41 0.89 11.86 -10.21
C GLY A 41 1.30 12.55 -8.91
N ARG A 42 1.42 13.89 -8.97
CA ARG A 42 1.87 14.71 -7.84
C ARG A 42 0.74 14.99 -6.86
N SER A 43 1.09 15.11 -5.58
CA SER A 43 0.16 15.58 -4.54
C SER A 43 0.26 17.10 -4.44
N GLN A 44 -0.88 17.78 -4.39
CA GLN A 44 -0.92 19.21 -4.12
C GLN A 44 -0.62 19.50 -2.65
N HIS A 45 -1.10 18.63 -1.75
CA HIS A 45 -0.90 18.73 -0.32
C HIS A 45 -0.56 17.36 0.26
N LYS A 46 0.54 17.29 0.99
CA LYS A 46 0.87 16.11 1.82
C LYS A 46 0.18 16.26 3.18
N THR A 47 -0.42 15.20 3.66
CA THR A 47 -1.11 15.19 4.95
C THR A 47 -1.08 13.80 5.56
N ASP A 48 -1.16 13.73 6.86
CA ASP A 48 -1.30 12.51 7.67
C ASP A 48 -2.54 12.57 8.57
N VAL A 49 -3.47 13.47 8.23
CA VAL A 49 -4.75 13.66 8.92
C VAL A 49 -5.88 13.08 8.07
N GLN A 50 -6.73 12.29 8.69
CA GLN A 50 -7.93 11.76 8.05
C GLN A 50 -8.87 12.88 7.59
N ARG A 51 -9.58 12.61 6.50
CA ARG A 51 -10.54 13.56 5.92
C ARG A 51 -11.78 12.84 5.44
N SER A 52 -12.93 13.52 5.62
CA SER A 52 -14.20 13.19 4.97
C SER A 52 -14.19 13.59 3.51
N PHE A 53 -14.74 12.72 2.66
CA PHE A 53 -14.92 12.98 1.24
C PHE A 53 -16.42 12.97 0.91
N PRO A 54 -16.97 14.06 0.31
CA PRO A 54 -18.37 14.10 -0.10
C PRO A 54 -18.69 12.99 -1.10
N GLY A 55 -19.78 12.27 -0.90
CA GLY A 55 -20.18 11.12 -1.74
C GLY A 55 -19.74 9.75 -1.18
N THR A 56 -19.07 9.69 -0.03
CA THR A 56 -18.65 8.43 0.59
C THR A 56 -19.84 7.51 0.88
N ASP A 57 -20.97 8.03 1.38
CA ASP A 57 -22.14 7.20 1.67
C ASP A 57 -22.67 6.50 0.42
N ASN A 58 -22.79 7.23 -0.70
CA ASN A 58 -23.20 6.63 -1.97
C ASN A 58 -22.16 5.61 -2.50
N SER A 59 -20.87 5.90 -2.27
CA SER A 59 -19.78 4.98 -2.64
C SER A 59 -19.81 3.70 -1.82
N ILE A 60 -20.17 3.76 -0.55
CA ILE A 60 -20.35 2.59 0.33
C ILE A 60 -21.51 1.72 -0.15
N VAL A 61 -22.65 2.34 -0.52
CA VAL A 61 -23.81 1.62 -1.09
C VAL A 61 -23.42 0.95 -2.42
N GLU A 62 -22.67 1.65 -3.27
CA GLU A 62 -22.17 1.07 -4.53
C GLU A 62 -21.22 -0.10 -4.30
N LEU A 63 -20.33 0.00 -3.32
CA LEU A 63 -19.45 -1.11 -2.94
C LEU A 63 -20.24 -2.35 -2.50
N GLU A 64 -21.28 -2.17 -1.68
CA GLU A 64 -22.16 -3.26 -1.27
C GLU A 64 -22.84 -3.92 -2.46
N ASN A 65 -23.37 -3.13 -3.39
CA ASN A 65 -23.96 -3.66 -4.61
C ASN A 65 -22.97 -4.45 -5.46
N ASN A 66 -21.73 -3.96 -5.59
CA ASN A 66 -20.66 -4.67 -6.30
C ASN A 66 -20.25 -5.97 -5.60
N ILE A 67 -20.16 -5.98 -4.27
CA ILE A 67 -19.89 -7.20 -3.49
C ILE A 67 -20.97 -8.24 -3.75
N ASN A 68 -22.23 -7.85 -3.71
CA ASN A 68 -23.36 -8.76 -3.93
C ASN A 68 -23.43 -9.28 -5.38
N ALA A 69 -23.21 -8.42 -6.36
CA ALA A 69 -23.29 -8.78 -7.77
C ALA A 69 -22.11 -9.65 -8.23
N LEU A 70 -20.89 -9.31 -7.80
CA LEU A 70 -19.65 -9.94 -8.27
C LEU A 70 -19.21 -11.12 -7.38
N ASN A 71 -19.68 -11.16 -6.13
CA ASN A 71 -19.35 -12.16 -5.12
C ASN A 71 -17.82 -12.47 -5.06
N PRO A 72 -16.96 -11.48 -4.77
CA PRO A 72 -15.54 -11.69 -4.58
C PRO A 72 -15.25 -12.46 -3.28
N ASP A 73 -14.07 -13.08 -3.18
CA ASP A 73 -13.58 -13.70 -1.94
C ASP A 73 -12.81 -12.68 -1.09
N LEU A 74 -12.18 -11.72 -1.74
CA LEU A 74 -11.31 -10.71 -1.13
C LEU A 74 -11.58 -9.33 -1.75
N ILE A 75 -11.73 -8.33 -0.90
CA ILE A 75 -11.72 -6.92 -1.30
C ILE A 75 -10.32 -6.35 -1.02
N PHE A 76 -9.67 -5.89 -2.08
CA PHE A 76 -8.36 -5.27 -1.98
C PHE A 76 -8.48 -3.74 -2.04
N ILE A 77 -8.33 -3.09 -0.88
CA ILE A 77 -8.31 -1.63 -0.77
C ILE A 77 -6.94 -1.14 -1.22
N ASN A 78 -6.88 -0.58 -2.44
CA ASN A 78 -5.68 0.00 -3.05
C ASN A 78 -6.03 1.38 -3.64
N SER A 79 -5.75 2.43 -2.89
CA SER A 79 -6.28 3.76 -3.14
C SER A 79 -5.29 4.69 -3.88
N LYS A 80 -5.84 5.76 -4.46
CA LYS A 80 -5.08 6.86 -5.07
C LYS A 80 -4.35 7.71 -4.01
N GLY A 81 -3.53 7.06 -3.18
CA GLY A 81 -2.81 7.68 -2.06
C GLY A 81 -2.74 6.74 -0.87
N GLU A 82 -2.90 7.27 0.34
CA GLU A 82 -2.91 6.49 1.57
C GLU A 82 -4.35 6.24 2.02
N ALA A 83 -4.79 4.99 1.93
CA ALA A 83 -6.17 4.59 2.22
C ALA A 83 -6.58 4.89 3.68
N LEU A 84 -5.64 4.78 4.62
CA LEU A 84 -5.86 5.06 6.04
C LEU A 84 -6.29 6.51 6.32
N LEU A 85 -6.13 7.40 5.34
CA LEU A 85 -6.51 8.81 5.48
C LEU A 85 -7.98 9.12 5.10
N ASN A 86 -8.75 8.12 4.66
CA ASN A 86 -10.20 8.25 4.57
C ASN A 86 -10.81 8.02 5.96
N ASP A 87 -11.54 8.99 6.52
CA ASP A 87 -12.09 8.90 7.87
C ASP A 87 -13.26 7.89 7.99
N ARG A 88 -13.77 7.39 6.85
CA ARG A 88 -14.82 6.37 6.80
C ARG A 88 -14.26 4.95 6.52
N ILE A 89 -12.94 4.78 6.63
CA ILE A 89 -12.30 3.48 6.34
C ILE A 89 -12.80 2.35 7.27
N ASP A 90 -13.09 2.66 8.53
CA ASP A 90 -13.66 1.70 9.48
C ASP A 90 -15.03 1.19 9.03
N ASP A 91 -15.92 2.08 8.58
CA ASP A 91 -17.25 1.71 8.08
C ASP A 91 -17.15 0.84 6.81
N ILE A 92 -16.17 1.12 5.96
CA ILE A 92 -15.92 0.35 4.74
C ILE A 92 -15.44 -1.07 5.08
N ILE A 93 -14.52 -1.20 6.03
CA ILE A 93 -14.05 -2.50 6.53
C ILE A 93 -15.20 -3.27 7.17
N ASP A 94 -16.03 -2.61 7.98
CA ASP A 94 -17.21 -3.23 8.60
C ASP A 94 -18.20 -3.76 7.58
N LEU A 95 -18.51 -2.97 6.54
CA LEU A 95 -19.36 -3.41 5.45
C LEU A 95 -18.81 -4.66 4.77
N ILE A 96 -17.53 -4.66 4.40
CA ILE A 96 -16.90 -5.79 3.72
C ILE A 96 -16.98 -7.05 4.58
N LYS A 97 -16.64 -6.94 5.86
CA LYS A 97 -16.69 -8.06 6.81
C LYS A 97 -18.10 -8.54 7.12
N ALA A 98 -19.07 -7.64 7.22
CA ALA A 98 -20.50 -7.99 7.39
C ALA A 98 -21.04 -8.81 6.20
N ASN A 99 -20.48 -8.61 5.00
CA ASN A 99 -20.78 -9.42 3.82
C ASN A 99 -19.94 -10.71 3.73
N GLY A 100 -19.20 -11.07 4.79
CA GLY A 100 -18.41 -12.30 4.87
C GLY A 100 -17.19 -12.32 3.94
N LYS A 101 -16.66 -11.17 3.56
CA LYS A 101 -15.52 -11.04 2.65
C LYS A 101 -14.24 -10.72 3.42
N ALA A 102 -13.11 -11.24 2.92
CA ALA A 102 -11.80 -10.88 3.44
C ALA A 102 -11.40 -9.46 2.98
N VAL A 103 -10.62 -8.77 3.80
CA VAL A 103 -10.11 -7.42 3.53
C VAL A 103 -8.59 -7.46 3.41
N ARG A 104 -8.06 -6.96 2.29
CA ARG A 104 -6.64 -6.62 2.14
C ARG A 104 -6.50 -5.11 2.03
N LEU A 105 -5.62 -4.53 2.83
CA LEU A 105 -5.30 -3.11 2.82
C LEU A 105 -3.90 -2.89 2.23
N PHE A 106 -3.78 -2.05 1.19
CA PHE A 106 -2.50 -1.50 0.76
C PHE A 106 -2.25 -0.17 1.46
N THR A 107 -1.10 -0.05 2.09
CA THR A 107 -0.63 1.19 2.71
C THR A 107 0.85 1.42 2.38
N ASN A 108 1.28 2.67 2.32
CA ASN A 108 2.72 2.93 2.25
C ASN A 108 3.45 2.51 3.52
N GLY A 109 2.76 2.19 4.61
CA GLY A 109 3.32 1.61 5.83
C GLY A 109 3.75 2.60 6.90
N TYR A 110 3.96 3.88 6.57
CA TYR A 110 4.45 4.84 7.56
C TYR A 110 3.48 5.05 8.73
N LEU A 111 2.19 5.16 8.43
CA LEU A 111 1.16 5.43 9.44
C LEU A 111 0.88 4.23 10.35
N LEU A 112 1.37 3.04 10.04
CA LEU A 112 1.20 1.85 10.88
C LEU A 112 1.85 1.98 12.26
N GLY A 113 2.75 2.95 12.48
CA GLY A 113 3.32 3.26 13.79
C GLY A 113 2.40 4.06 14.72
N ARG A 114 1.34 4.65 14.19
CA ARG A 114 0.39 5.44 14.98
C ARG A 114 -0.78 4.58 15.44
N SER A 115 -1.10 4.67 16.73
CA SER A 115 -2.08 3.78 17.38
C SER A 115 -3.46 3.79 16.73
N GLU A 116 -3.93 4.94 16.25
CA GLU A 116 -5.22 5.08 15.56
C GLU A 116 -5.24 4.31 14.23
N TYR A 117 -4.22 4.45 13.39
CA TYR A 117 -4.12 3.75 12.10
C TYR A 117 -3.80 2.27 12.26
N MET A 118 -2.97 1.94 13.25
CA MET A 118 -2.67 0.56 13.61
C MET A 118 -3.95 -0.22 13.99
N LYS A 119 -4.85 0.38 14.76
CA LYS A 119 -6.14 -0.23 15.13
C LYS A 119 -6.99 -0.54 13.89
N ILE A 120 -7.05 0.38 12.94
CA ILE A 120 -7.76 0.19 11.68
C ILE A 120 -7.13 -0.96 10.88
N ALA A 121 -5.82 -0.92 10.67
CA ALA A 121 -5.11 -1.95 9.92
C ALA A 121 -5.22 -3.35 10.56
N ASN A 122 -5.24 -3.45 11.89
CA ASN A 122 -5.45 -4.71 12.63
C ASN A 122 -6.81 -5.38 12.36
N ARG A 123 -7.78 -4.67 11.80
CA ARG A 123 -9.09 -5.22 11.42
C ARG A 123 -9.09 -5.92 10.07
N CYS A 124 -8.06 -5.66 9.24
CA CYS A 124 -7.89 -6.31 7.94
C CYS A 124 -7.34 -7.73 8.10
N ASP A 125 -7.66 -8.61 7.16
CA ASP A 125 -7.15 -10.00 7.14
C ASP A 125 -5.74 -10.05 6.54
N GLU A 126 -5.44 -9.14 5.61
CA GLU A 126 -4.13 -8.95 5.01
C GLU A 126 -3.78 -7.46 4.95
N VAL A 127 -2.53 -7.13 5.26
CA VAL A 127 -1.98 -5.77 5.10
C VAL A 127 -0.74 -5.84 4.24
N VAL A 128 -0.69 -5.01 3.19
CA VAL A 128 0.48 -4.83 2.34
C VAL A 128 1.16 -3.53 2.74
N GLY A 129 2.37 -3.63 3.27
CA GLY A 129 3.27 -2.49 3.51
C GLY A 129 4.34 -2.42 2.41
N GLU A 130 4.78 -1.23 2.05
CA GLU A 130 5.67 -1.04 0.90
C GLU A 130 7.01 -0.40 1.29
N LEU A 131 8.11 -0.78 0.60
CA LEU A 131 9.41 -0.12 0.69
C LEU A 131 10.00 0.07 -0.72
N LYS A 132 10.62 1.23 -0.98
CA LYS A 132 11.19 1.57 -2.31
C LYS A 132 12.66 1.98 -2.28
N VAL A 133 13.13 2.54 -1.18
CA VAL A 133 14.46 3.16 -1.07
C VAL A 133 15.18 2.70 0.18
N LEU A 134 16.52 2.77 0.20
CA LEU A 134 17.39 2.22 1.24
C LEU A 134 18.30 3.28 1.90
N SER A 135 18.09 4.54 1.58
CA SER A 135 18.82 5.66 2.18
C SER A 135 17.88 6.80 2.57
N GLU A 136 18.20 7.52 3.62
CA GLU A 136 17.46 8.70 4.05
C GLU A 136 17.42 9.76 2.94
N GLU A 137 18.54 9.95 2.23
CA GLU A 137 18.62 10.90 1.12
C GLU A 137 17.60 10.58 0.02
N ASP A 138 17.50 9.30 -0.39
CA ASP A 138 16.55 8.88 -1.41
C ASP A 138 15.11 8.93 -0.89
N PHE A 139 14.89 8.65 0.39
CA PHE A 139 13.57 8.77 1.00
C PHE A 139 13.05 10.21 0.88
N GLN A 140 13.85 11.19 1.29
CA GLN A 140 13.50 12.60 1.22
C GLN A 140 13.38 13.08 -0.24
N ARG A 141 14.30 12.69 -1.11
CA ARG A 141 14.37 13.14 -2.49
C ARG A 141 13.31 12.53 -3.39
N LEU A 142 13.02 11.23 -3.25
CA LEU A 142 12.19 10.47 -4.17
C LEU A 142 10.78 10.18 -3.63
N GLN A 143 10.62 9.82 -2.37
CA GLN A 143 9.31 9.58 -1.78
C GLN A 143 8.69 10.86 -1.22
N ARG A 144 9.50 11.87 -0.91
CA ARG A 144 9.08 13.22 -0.48
C ARG A 144 8.00 13.16 0.60
N PRO A 145 8.32 12.59 1.76
CA PRO A 145 7.37 12.48 2.86
C PRO A 145 7.00 13.85 3.45
N ILE A 146 6.10 13.86 4.42
CA ILE A 146 5.88 15.00 5.30
C ILE A 146 7.19 15.31 6.03
N GLU A 147 7.43 16.60 6.28
CA GLU A 147 8.59 17.08 7.03
C GLU A 147 8.71 16.39 8.40
N GLY A 148 9.92 16.00 8.77
CA GLY A 148 10.20 15.28 10.02
C GLY A 148 10.08 13.77 9.92
N TYR A 149 9.51 13.21 8.87
CA TYR A 149 9.48 11.77 8.66
C TYR A 149 10.85 11.24 8.25
N THR A 150 11.27 10.10 8.83
CA THR A 150 12.56 9.46 8.52
C THR A 150 12.39 8.04 8.00
N LEU A 151 13.38 7.55 7.24
CA LEU A 151 13.39 6.18 6.76
C LEU A 151 13.50 5.17 7.92
N ALA A 152 14.27 5.50 8.95
CA ALA A 152 14.41 4.63 10.12
C ALA A 152 13.07 4.45 10.85
N GLU A 153 12.33 5.54 11.07
CA GLU A 153 10.98 5.48 11.65
C GLU A 153 10.02 4.70 10.76
N TYR A 154 10.10 4.90 9.44
CA TYR A 154 9.29 4.17 8.46
C TYR A 154 9.42 2.65 8.61
N ILE A 155 10.65 2.13 8.65
CA ILE A 155 10.94 0.71 8.81
C ILE A 155 10.48 0.23 10.19
N SER A 156 10.82 0.97 11.24
CA SER A 156 10.46 0.66 12.63
C SER A 156 8.93 0.59 12.84
N ASN A 157 8.16 1.47 12.19
CA ASN A 157 6.70 1.47 12.24
C ASN A 157 6.09 0.19 11.69
N MET A 158 6.57 -0.29 10.52
CA MET A 158 6.14 -1.55 9.94
C MET A 158 6.53 -2.74 10.82
N ALA A 159 7.75 -2.74 11.35
CA ALA A 159 8.22 -3.80 12.25
C ALA A 159 7.40 -3.84 13.57
N ALA A 160 7.09 -2.68 14.14
CA ALA A 160 6.26 -2.57 15.35
C ALA A 160 4.83 -3.05 15.11
N PHE A 161 4.24 -2.68 13.97
CA PHE A 161 2.93 -3.17 13.55
C PHE A 161 2.93 -4.69 13.40
N ARG A 162 3.90 -5.25 12.64
CA ARG A 162 3.95 -6.69 12.37
C ARG A 162 4.02 -7.53 13.65
N ARG A 163 4.75 -7.07 14.67
CA ARG A 163 4.88 -7.80 15.94
C ARG A 163 3.56 -8.03 16.68
N GLN A 164 2.55 -7.21 16.45
CA GLN A 164 1.25 -7.29 17.11
C GLN A 164 0.08 -7.59 16.14
N TYR A 165 0.37 -7.71 14.86
CA TYR A 165 -0.63 -8.01 13.83
C TYR A 165 -0.83 -9.52 13.70
N ALA A 166 -2.07 -9.99 13.91
CA ALA A 166 -2.42 -11.40 13.83
C ALA A 166 -2.77 -11.86 12.40
N GLY A 167 -3.05 -10.92 11.49
CA GLY A 167 -3.33 -11.20 10.09
C GLY A 167 -2.05 -11.42 9.27
N ARG A 168 -2.21 -11.53 7.97
CA ARG A 168 -1.09 -11.75 7.03
C ARG A 168 -0.44 -10.44 6.62
N PHE A 169 0.80 -10.19 7.02
CA PHE A 169 1.57 -9.03 6.60
C PHE A 169 2.40 -9.35 5.35
N ILE A 170 2.08 -8.66 4.27
CA ILE A 170 2.76 -8.78 2.98
C ILE A 170 3.69 -7.56 2.84
N PHE A 171 4.96 -7.79 2.57
CA PHE A 171 5.93 -6.73 2.39
C PHE A 171 6.28 -6.61 0.90
N GLU A 172 5.84 -5.52 0.29
CA GLU A 172 6.15 -5.22 -1.10
C GLU A 172 7.40 -4.34 -1.19
N ILE A 173 8.40 -4.83 -1.91
CA ILE A 173 9.68 -4.14 -2.15
C ILE A 173 9.73 -3.75 -3.62
N THR A 174 9.54 -2.47 -3.93
CA THR A 174 9.71 -1.96 -5.29
C THR A 174 11.16 -1.54 -5.51
N ILE A 175 11.87 -2.25 -6.35
CA ILE A 175 13.27 -1.95 -6.68
C ILE A 175 13.35 -0.73 -7.60
N ILE A 176 14.09 0.28 -7.17
CA ILE A 176 14.31 1.53 -7.88
C ILE A 176 15.75 1.57 -8.39
N LYS A 177 15.92 1.72 -9.71
CA LYS A 177 17.20 1.83 -10.37
C LYS A 177 18.05 2.95 -9.78
N GLY A 178 19.27 2.63 -9.40
CA GLY A 178 20.22 3.55 -8.78
C GLY A 178 19.98 3.86 -7.30
N CYS A 179 18.96 3.24 -6.67
CA CYS A 179 18.62 3.49 -5.26
C CYS A 179 18.60 2.17 -4.44
N SER A 180 17.96 1.13 -4.96
CA SER A 180 17.82 -0.15 -4.24
C SER A 180 18.28 -1.37 -5.05
N ASP A 181 18.96 -1.17 -6.19
CA ASP A 181 19.47 -2.22 -7.09
C ASP A 181 21.01 -2.37 -7.07
N GLY A 182 21.71 -1.53 -6.30
CA GLY A 182 23.19 -1.45 -6.29
C GLY A 182 23.86 -2.54 -5.44
N PRO A 183 25.22 -2.56 -5.44
CA PRO A 183 26.00 -3.39 -4.55
C PRO A 183 25.62 -3.14 -3.08
N GLY A 184 25.43 -4.21 -2.31
CA GLY A 184 25.04 -4.12 -0.90
C GLY A 184 23.55 -3.85 -0.65
N SER A 185 22.75 -3.52 -1.68
CA SER A 185 21.30 -3.34 -1.52
C SER A 185 20.61 -4.62 -1.04
N ILE A 186 21.04 -5.79 -1.55
CA ILE A 186 20.46 -7.09 -1.17
C ILE A 186 20.65 -7.35 0.31
N GLU A 187 21.85 -7.11 0.86
CA GLU A 187 22.09 -7.34 2.29
C GLU A 187 21.28 -6.38 3.17
N LYS A 188 21.20 -5.08 2.79
CA LYS A 188 20.34 -4.13 3.48
C LYS A 188 18.86 -4.53 3.44
N LEU A 189 18.38 -5.01 2.30
CA LEU A 189 17.01 -5.50 2.17
C LEU A 189 16.78 -6.73 3.04
N LYS A 190 17.72 -7.67 3.09
CA LYS A 190 17.67 -8.84 3.98
C LYS A 190 17.58 -8.43 5.45
N ASP A 191 18.38 -7.45 5.87
CA ASP A 191 18.33 -6.94 7.25
C ASP A 191 16.98 -6.30 7.58
N ILE A 192 16.43 -5.51 6.68
CA ILE A 192 15.10 -4.90 6.84
C ILE A 192 14.00 -5.99 6.86
N ILE A 193 14.08 -7.00 5.99
CA ILE A 193 13.14 -8.13 5.99
C ILE A 193 13.19 -8.89 7.31
N ARG A 194 14.38 -9.14 7.85
CA ARG A 194 14.53 -9.79 9.16
C ARG A 194 13.95 -8.95 10.29
N GLU A 195 14.14 -7.63 10.25
CA GLU A 195 13.59 -6.70 11.24
C GLU A 195 12.06 -6.67 11.20
N ILE A 196 11.47 -6.59 10.00
CA ILE A 196 10.01 -6.55 9.82
C ILE A 196 9.37 -7.93 10.03
N SER A 197 10.06 -9.01 9.60
CA SER A 197 9.58 -10.39 9.66
C SER A 197 8.19 -10.59 9.02
N PRO A 198 8.02 -10.28 7.71
CA PRO A 198 6.74 -10.40 7.02
C PRO A 198 6.37 -11.86 6.75
N ASP A 199 5.07 -12.13 6.53
CA ASP A 199 4.57 -13.47 6.15
C ASP A 199 4.77 -13.77 4.65
N LYS A 200 4.85 -12.74 3.82
CA LYS A 200 5.11 -12.84 2.37
C LYS A 200 5.91 -11.63 1.91
N ILE A 201 6.84 -11.87 1.00
CA ILE A 201 7.57 -10.82 0.30
C ILE A 201 7.10 -10.78 -1.15
N ILE A 202 6.90 -9.58 -1.67
CA ILE A 202 6.69 -9.33 -3.10
C ILE A 202 7.81 -8.40 -3.56
N VAL A 203 8.54 -8.80 -4.60
CA VAL A 203 9.57 -7.94 -5.22
C VAL A 203 9.04 -7.44 -6.54
N ALA A 204 8.96 -6.12 -6.69
CA ALA A 204 8.40 -5.45 -7.85
C ALA A 204 9.38 -4.44 -8.46
N LYS A 205 9.09 -3.96 -9.65
CA LYS A 205 9.79 -2.85 -10.31
C LYS A 205 8.79 -1.79 -10.78
N ILE A 206 9.27 -0.63 -11.17
CA ILE A 206 8.42 0.42 -11.77
C ILE A 206 7.98 -0.02 -13.17
N ASN A 207 6.69 -0.14 -13.40
CA ASN A 207 6.08 -0.52 -14.67
C ASN A 207 5.35 0.63 -15.39
N ASP A 208 5.29 1.83 -14.78
CA ASP A 208 4.69 2.98 -15.42
C ASP A 208 5.62 3.54 -16.51
N LYS A 209 5.16 3.55 -17.75
CA LYS A 209 5.93 3.99 -18.94
C LYS A 209 6.54 5.38 -18.80
N ARG A 210 5.92 6.27 -18.01
CA ARG A 210 6.45 7.63 -17.74
C ARG A 210 7.74 7.60 -16.94
N PHE A 211 7.91 6.59 -16.11
CA PHE A 211 9.00 6.49 -15.15
C PHE A 211 9.96 5.32 -15.44
N GLU A 212 9.54 4.36 -16.27
CA GLU A 212 10.28 3.13 -16.57
C GLU A 212 11.73 3.39 -16.97
N LYS A 213 11.96 4.27 -17.95
CA LYS A 213 13.32 4.58 -18.44
C LYS A 213 14.25 5.07 -17.32
N LYS A 214 13.72 5.80 -16.34
CA LYS A 214 14.52 6.45 -15.29
C LYS A 214 14.67 5.60 -14.05
N PHE A 215 13.63 4.86 -13.67
CA PHE A 215 13.53 4.25 -12.35
C PHE A 215 13.36 2.73 -12.38
N SER A 216 13.04 2.12 -13.52
CA SER A 216 12.90 0.67 -13.61
C SER A 216 14.24 -0.03 -13.82
N ILE A 217 14.33 -1.24 -13.33
CA ILE A 217 15.39 -2.21 -13.60
C ILE A 217 14.94 -3.19 -14.69
N THR A 218 15.86 -3.99 -15.23
CA THR A 218 15.53 -5.05 -16.20
C THR A 218 14.84 -6.22 -15.50
N ASP A 219 14.18 -7.09 -16.28
CA ASP A 219 13.53 -8.30 -15.76
C ASP A 219 14.56 -9.27 -15.18
N GLU A 220 15.71 -9.43 -15.83
CA GLU A 220 16.80 -10.30 -15.36
C GLU A 220 17.33 -9.83 -14.00
N ARG A 221 17.47 -8.50 -13.82
CA ARG A 221 17.91 -7.94 -12.53
C ARG A 221 16.85 -8.11 -11.45
N LEU A 222 15.57 -7.95 -11.79
CA LEU A 222 14.47 -8.22 -10.88
C LEU A 222 14.46 -9.67 -10.41
N GLU A 223 14.62 -10.62 -11.32
CA GLU A 223 14.69 -12.05 -10.99
C GLU A 223 15.89 -12.40 -10.10
N GLU A 224 17.07 -11.81 -10.38
CA GLU A 224 18.26 -11.99 -9.56
C GLU A 224 18.03 -11.54 -8.12
N ILE A 225 17.51 -10.30 -7.94
CA ILE A 225 17.23 -9.74 -6.63
C ILE A 225 16.13 -10.55 -5.93
N SER A 226 15.05 -10.91 -6.64
CA SER A 226 13.96 -11.71 -6.08
C SER A 226 14.44 -13.03 -5.54
N ARG A 227 15.25 -13.78 -6.30
CA ARG A 227 15.86 -15.04 -5.83
C ARG A 227 16.71 -14.83 -4.58
N ALA A 228 17.58 -13.82 -4.60
CA ALA A 228 18.45 -13.53 -3.47
C ALA A 228 17.69 -13.14 -2.19
N LEU A 229 16.51 -12.52 -2.30
CA LEU A 229 15.67 -12.13 -1.15
C LEU A 229 14.73 -13.23 -0.67
N LEU A 230 14.43 -14.25 -1.47
CA LEU A 230 13.58 -15.37 -1.07
C LEU A 230 14.37 -16.52 -0.43
N ASP A 231 15.69 -16.49 -0.52
CA ASP A 231 16.61 -17.48 0.10
C ASP A 231 17.03 -17.07 1.54
N ILE A 232 16.10 -16.44 2.32
CA ILE A 232 16.34 -15.94 3.69
C ILE A 232 15.86 -16.96 4.73
#